data_201c1992087131adb7d725f43e095f09
#
_entry.id   201c1992087131adb7d725f43e095f09
#
_cell.length_a   1.000
_cell.length_b   1.000
_cell.length_c   1.000
_cell.angle_alpha   90.00
_cell.angle_beta   90.00
_cell.angle_gamma   90.00
#
_symmetry.space_group_name_H-M   'P 1'
#
loop_
_entity.id
_entity.type
_entity.pdbx_description
1 polymer ?
#
loop_
_entity_poly.entity_id
_entity_poly.type
_entity_poly.pdbx_seq_one_letter_code
_entity_poly.pdbx_strand_id
1 'polypeptide(L)'
;RSTLLASSAASYVYKRQVIRIGHTIVAQDKIYPDRKLAMPSDETQINIQGIETLDPSFGMKAYWIEKHLISKAENNHYMVIDPEAVIGTHLNQILIKFAGELISQDDVQFLLDNLSKSSPQLVQSVVPKLVPLHHLTIILRNLLVERVPINDLKKILEALSNLAEKKMNPEELSEAVRPAITSLLIQRISKINEPLNVSTFNADFEQMLISMAQKSSSEGLLIDPSLAKQIIQSIIDINEKMSAENKTAVVVTSPVIRKDLSILLRQHIEDVVVLAFTELPETKKIKVIATIGEKILTEKKERQNDNATV
;
A
#
# COMPACT_ATOMS: atom_id res chain seq x y z
N ARG A 1 -59.30 19.64 19.96
CA ARG A 1 -57.96 20.12 20.35
C ARG A 1 -56.96 19.01 20.02
N SER A 2 -56.37 19.06 18.80
CA SER A 2 -55.29 18.18 18.40
C SER A 2 -53.98 18.72 18.96
N THR A 3 -53.37 18.01 19.87
CA THR A 3 -51.99 18.27 20.32
C THR A 3 -51.03 17.76 19.25
N LEU A 4 -50.50 18.66 18.45
CA LEU A 4 -49.37 18.38 17.56
C LEU A 4 -48.13 18.13 18.45
N LEU A 5 -47.76 16.89 18.63
CA LEU A 5 -46.43 16.53 19.11
C LEU A 5 -45.44 16.89 18.00
N ALA A 6 -44.83 18.06 18.14
CA ALA A 6 -43.67 18.39 17.33
C ALA A 6 -42.53 17.49 17.78
N SER A 7 -42.36 16.37 17.10
CA SER A 7 -41.12 15.59 17.12
C SER A 7 -40.05 16.48 16.51
N SER A 8 -39.21 17.08 17.33
CA SER A 8 -37.96 17.68 16.87
C SER A 8 -37.01 16.56 16.51
N ALA A 9 -37.20 15.95 15.34
CA ALA A 9 -36.17 15.23 14.67
C ALA A 9 -35.11 16.27 14.31
N ALA A 10 -34.08 16.40 15.12
CA ALA A 10 -32.88 17.14 14.76
C ALA A 10 -32.38 16.51 13.45
N SER A 11 -32.69 17.15 12.33
CA SER A 11 -32.26 16.72 11.01
C SER A 11 -30.75 16.92 10.97
N TYR A 12 -29.99 15.83 11.16
CA TYR A 12 -28.55 15.87 10.99
C TYR A 12 -28.25 16.12 9.52
N VAL A 13 -27.89 17.38 9.17
CA VAL A 13 -27.54 17.74 7.81
C VAL A 13 -26.13 17.22 7.51
N TYR A 14 -26.05 16.11 6.83
CA TYR A 14 -24.80 15.62 6.27
C TYR A 14 -24.68 15.99 4.78
N LYS A 15 -23.45 16.10 4.31
CA LYS A 15 -23.13 16.20 2.87
C LYS A 15 -22.54 14.88 2.40
N ARG A 16 -23.02 14.41 1.26
CA ARG A 16 -22.48 13.21 0.63
C ARG A 16 -21.20 13.59 -0.12
N GLN A 17 -20.08 13.04 0.31
CA GLN A 17 -18.83 13.10 -0.43
C GLN A 17 -18.82 11.97 -1.46
N VAL A 18 -18.46 12.28 -2.70
CA VAL A 18 -18.27 11.29 -3.77
C VAL A 18 -17.00 11.66 -4.52
N ILE A 19 -16.07 10.72 -4.60
CA ILE A 19 -14.83 10.85 -5.37
C ILE A 19 -14.95 9.97 -6.60
N ARG A 20 -14.64 10.53 -7.76
CA ARG A 20 -14.70 9.83 -9.05
C ARG A 20 -13.38 9.92 -9.79
N ILE A 21 -13.03 8.83 -10.49
CA ILE A 21 -11.97 8.81 -11.49
C ILE A 21 -12.68 8.57 -12.83
N GLY A 22 -12.62 9.57 -13.71
CA GLY A 22 -13.47 9.58 -14.90
C GLY A 22 -14.95 9.48 -14.53
N HIS A 23 -15.62 8.43 -14.97
CA HIS A 23 -17.04 8.17 -14.68
C HIS A 23 -17.27 7.20 -13.52
N THR A 24 -16.22 6.57 -12.99
CA THR A 24 -16.32 5.56 -11.94
C THR A 24 -16.25 6.19 -10.55
N ILE A 25 -17.19 5.85 -9.67
CA ILE A 25 -17.15 6.22 -8.26
C ILE A 25 -16.15 5.30 -7.57
N VAL A 26 -15.08 5.86 -7.03
CA VAL A 26 -14.00 5.12 -6.35
C VAL A 26 -14.09 5.24 -4.83
N ALA A 27 -14.77 6.27 -4.32
CA ALA A 27 -15.05 6.41 -2.91
C ALA A 27 -16.31 7.24 -2.66
N GLN A 28 -16.95 6.99 -1.53
CA GLN A 28 -18.15 7.70 -1.10
C GLN A 28 -18.25 7.67 0.41
N ASP A 29 -18.59 8.81 1.02
CA ASP A 29 -18.82 8.91 2.45
C ASP A 29 -19.80 10.03 2.81
N LYS A 30 -20.13 10.14 4.12
CA LYS A 30 -20.96 11.18 4.70
C LYS A 30 -20.11 12.10 5.56
N ILE A 31 -20.14 13.39 5.25
CA ILE A 31 -19.42 14.42 6.00
C ILE A 31 -20.46 15.34 6.68
N TYR A 32 -20.18 15.71 7.91
CA TYR A 32 -21.02 16.61 8.70
C TYR A 32 -20.31 17.97 8.89
N PRO A 33 -20.59 18.99 8.07
CA PRO A 33 -19.86 20.26 8.06
C PRO A 33 -19.91 21.02 9.39
N ASP A 34 -21.01 20.83 10.14
CA ASP A 34 -21.23 21.52 11.42
C ASP A 34 -20.64 20.78 12.62
N ARG A 35 -19.99 19.64 12.40
CA ARG A 35 -19.42 18.76 13.43
C ARG A 35 -17.91 18.60 13.25
N LYS A 36 -17.27 17.99 14.24
CA LYS A 36 -15.87 17.55 14.17
C LYS A 36 -15.81 16.04 14.28
N LEU A 37 -14.83 15.42 13.62
CA LEU A 37 -14.58 13.98 13.74
C LEU A 37 -13.69 13.71 14.94
N ALA A 38 -14.18 12.97 15.91
CA ALA A 38 -13.43 12.53 17.09
C ALA A 38 -13.01 11.07 16.92
N MET A 39 -11.71 10.83 16.87
CA MET A 39 -11.12 9.49 16.76
C MET A 39 -10.54 9.09 18.11
N PRO A 40 -10.94 7.94 18.70
CA PRO A 40 -10.37 7.49 19.96
C PRO A 40 -8.90 7.09 19.78
N SER A 41 -8.07 7.34 20.79
CA SER A 41 -6.74 6.78 20.92
C SER A 41 -6.75 5.56 21.85
N ASP A 42 -5.62 4.87 21.98
CA ASP A 42 -5.47 3.73 22.91
C ASP A 42 -5.71 4.13 24.38
N GLU A 43 -5.55 5.41 24.71
CA GLU A 43 -5.76 5.96 26.04
C GLU A 43 -7.19 6.40 26.31
N THR A 44 -8.08 6.32 25.33
CA THR A 44 -9.47 6.79 25.45
C THR A 44 -10.28 5.83 26.33
N GLN A 45 -10.77 6.31 27.46
CA GLN A 45 -11.51 5.51 28.46
C GLN A 45 -13.01 5.76 28.46
N ILE A 46 -13.49 6.87 27.89
CA ILE A 46 -14.89 7.32 28.00
C ILE A 46 -15.49 7.48 26.62
N ASN A 47 -16.66 6.87 26.41
CA ASN A 47 -17.43 7.08 25.19
C ASN A 47 -17.97 8.52 25.13
N ILE A 48 -17.81 9.14 23.96
CA ILE A 48 -18.32 10.47 23.68
C ILE A 48 -19.65 10.39 22.95
N GLN A 49 -20.54 11.34 23.24
CA GLN A 49 -21.81 11.43 22.51
C GLN A 49 -21.58 11.99 21.11
N GLY A 50 -21.97 11.23 20.08
CA GLY A 50 -21.80 11.61 18.68
C GLY A 50 -22.46 10.63 17.72
N ILE A 51 -22.35 10.92 16.45
CA ILE A 51 -22.78 10.01 15.38
C ILE A 51 -21.64 9.03 15.10
N GLU A 52 -21.85 7.77 15.45
CA GLU A 52 -20.86 6.71 15.20
C GLU A 52 -20.64 6.53 13.69
N THR A 53 -19.39 6.44 13.30
CA THR A 53 -18.96 6.24 11.92
C THR A 53 -17.62 5.50 11.87
N LEU A 54 -17.21 5.13 10.66
CA LEU A 54 -15.82 4.78 10.40
C LEU A 54 -15.13 5.97 9.73
N ASP A 55 -13.88 6.25 10.09
CA ASP A 55 -13.08 7.24 9.38
C ASP A 55 -12.91 6.82 7.91
N PRO A 56 -13.21 7.70 6.94
CA PRO A 56 -13.16 7.33 5.52
C PRO A 56 -11.76 7.04 4.99
N SER A 57 -10.72 7.50 5.69
CA SER A 57 -9.34 7.34 5.25
C SER A 57 -8.73 6.01 5.67
N PHE A 58 -8.99 5.58 6.92
CA PHE A 58 -8.33 4.43 7.54
C PHE A 58 -9.30 3.36 8.04
N GLY A 59 -10.62 3.61 7.95
CA GLY A 59 -11.65 2.68 8.42
C GLY A 59 -11.70 2.51 9.94
N MET A 60 -11.07 3.39 10.69
CA MET A 60 -11.06 3.35 12.15
C MET A 60 -12.38 3.88 12.73
N LYS A 61 -12.76 3.35 13.89
CA LYS A 61 -13.95 3.81 14.61
C LYS A 61 -13.82 5.26 15.01
N ALA A 62 -14.84 6.09 14.70
CA ALA A 62 -14.84 7.52 14.96
C ALA A 62 -16.27 8.01 15.26
N TYR A 63 -16.37 9.25 15.74
CA TYR A 63 -17.63 9.88 16.11
C TYR A 63 -17.71 11.31 15.59
N TRP A 64 -18.77 11.66 14.86
CA TRP A 64 -19.06 13.05 14.54
C TRP A 64 -19.71 13.74 15.76
N ILE A 65 -18.95 14.60 16.43
CA ILE A 65 -19.34 15.30 17.64
C ILE A 65 -19.74 16.75 17.37
N GLU A 66 -20.57 17.30 18.24
CA GLU A 66 -20.91 18.72 18.21
C GLU A 66 -19.79 19.59 18.75
N LYS A 67 -19.72 20.85 18.28
CA LYS A 67 -18.62 21.78 18.63
C LYS A 67 -18.44 21.98 20.13
N HIS A 68 -19.54 21.96 20.91
CA HIS A 68 -19.46 22.11 22.36
C HIS A 68 -18.81 20.91 23.08
N LEU A 69 -18.68 19.77 22.42
CA LEU A 69 -18.03 18.56 22.97
C LEU A 69 -16.53 18.47 22.68
N ILE A 70 -15.96 19.42 21.92
CA ILE A 70 -14.55 19.38 21.50
C ILE A 70 -13.62 19.26 22.72
N SER A 71 -13.73 20.21 23.67
CA SER A 71 -12.88 20.20 24.87
C SER A 71 -13.04 18.92 25.72
N LYS A 72 -14.27 18.38 25.75
CA LYS A 72 -14.50 17.09 26.43
C LYS A 72 -13.85 15.94 25.69
N ALA A 73 -13.86 15.94 24.37
CA ALA A 73 -13.20 14.93 23.54
C ALA A 73 -11.69 14.96 23.74
N GLU A 74 -11.07 16.13 23.62
CA GLU A 74 -9.63 16.33 23.79
C GLU A 74 -9.15 15.92 25.20
N ASN A 75 -9.89 16.29 26.23
CA ASN A 75 -9.59 15.89 27.62
C ASN A 75 -9.71 14.38 27.87
N ASN A 76 -10.43 13.66 27.02
CA ASN A 76 -10.56 12.20 27.06
C ASN A 76 -9.74 11.48 25.98
N HIS A 77 -8.66 12.12 25.52
CA HIS A 77 -7.70 11.55 24.57
C HIS A 77 -8.30 11.19 23.20
N TYR A 78 -9.35 11.90 22.75
CA TYR A 78 -9.77 11.84 21.36
C TYR A 78 -8.96 12.80 20.51
N MET A 79 -8.56 12.36 19.33
CA MET A 79 -8.06 13.24 18.28
C MET A 79 -9.25 13.88 17.59
N VAL A 80 -9.35 15.21 17.62
CA VAL A 80 -10.47 15.96 17.01
C VAL A 80 -10.01 16.57 15.69
N ILE A 81 -10.71 16.24 14.61
CA ILE A 81 -10.34 16.58 13.23
C ILE A 81 -11.45 17.38 12.56
N ASP A 82 -11.07 18.42 11.83
CA ASP A 82 -11.98 19.24 11.04
C ASP A 82 -12.51 18.49 9.81
N PRO A 83 -13.77 18.72 9.39
CA PRO A 83 -14.34 18.08 8.21
C PRO A 83 -13.51 18.29 6.94
N GLU A 84 -12.92 19.46 6.76
CA GLU A 84 -12.05 19.79 5.63
C GLU A 84 -10.79 18.93 5.63
N ALA A 85 -10.19 18.70 6.80
CA ALA A 85 -9.03 17.83 6.96
C ALA A 85 -9.39 16.36 6.70
N VAL A 86 -10.58 15.91 7.14
CA VAL A 86 -11.10 14.56 6.82
C VAL A 86 -11.21 14.37 5.31
N ILE A 87 -11.81 15.34 4.60
CA ILE A 87 -11.93 15.30 3.13
C ILE A 87 -10.55 15.27 2.48
N GLY A 88 -9.64 16.14 2.93
CA GLY A 88 -8.28 16.22 2.38
C GLY A 88 -7.50 14.92 2.55
N THR A 89 -7.57 14.32 3.74
CA THR A 89 -6.91 13.03 4.02
C THR A 89 -7.51 11.90 3.19
N HIS A 90 -8.84 11.82 3.10
CA HIS A 90 -9.54 10.82 2.29
C HIS A 90 -9.17 10.95 0.80
N LEU A 91 -9.20 12.19 0.26
CA LEU A 91 -8.78 12.43 -1.13
C LEU A 91 -7.33 12.01 -1.35
N ASN A 92 -6.42 12.34 -0.44
CA ASN A 92 -5.02 11.96 -0.55
C ASN A 92 -4.83 10.43 -0.57
N GLN A 93 -5.54 9.68 0.28
CA GLN A 93 -5.51 8.22 0.28
C GLN A 93 -6.02 7.64 -1.05
N ILE A 94 -7.10 8.19 -1.60
CA ILE A 94 -7.63 7.78 -2.90
C ILE A 94 -6.64 8.07 -4.03
N LEU A 95 -6.00 9.26 -4.03
CA LEU A 95 -4.97 9.60 -5.03
C LEU A 95 -3.77 8.64 -4.97
N ILE A 96 -3.32 8.27 -3.79
CA ILE A 96 -2.23 7.30 -3.61
C ILE A 96 -2.67 5.91 -4.10
N LYS A 97 -3.86 5.46 -3.72
CA LYS A 97 -4.40 4.14 -4.08
C LYS A 97 -4.54 3.96 -5.60
N PHE A 98 -5.01 4.99 -6.29
CA PHE A 98 -5.26 4.96 -7.73
C PHE A 98 -4.18 5.68 -8.56
N ALA A 99 -3.02 5.98 -7.98
CA ALA A 99 -1.95 6.71 -8.66
C ALA A 99 -1.55 6.08 -9.99
N GLY A 100 -1.49 4.75 -10.07
CA GLY A 100 -1.19 4.03 -11.31
C GLY A 100 -2.26 4.17 -12.39
N GLU A 101 -3.54 4.38 -12.02
CA GLU A 101 -4.62 4.60 -12.99
C GLU A 101 -4.70 6.06 -13.44
N LEU A 102 -4.30 6.98 -12.57
CA LEU A 102 -4.39 8.42 -12.82
C LEU A 102 -3.35 8.91 -13.83
N ILE A 103 -2.15 8.32 -13.85
CA ILE A 103 -1.08 8.75 -14.75
C ILE A 103 -1.41 8.36 -16.22
N SER A 104 -1.44 9.35 -17.10
CA SER A 104 -1.64 9.19 -18.54
C SER A 104 -0.32 9.24 -19.33
N GLN A 105 -0.37 8.93 -20.63
CA GLN A 105 0.80 9.12 -21.50
C GLN A 105 1.19 10.61 -21.63
N ASP A 106 0.21 11.51 -21.62
CA ASP A 106 0.45 12.94 -21.69
C ASP A 106 1.19 13.44 -20.43
N ASP A 107 0.83 12.91 -19.24
CA ASP A 107 1.54 13.22 -18.01
C ASP A 107 3.00 12.73 -18.07
N VAL A 108 3.21 11.52 -18.60
CA VAL A 108 4.57 10.97 -18.77
C VAL A 108 5.35 11.80 -19.77
N GLN A 109 4.74 12.25 -20.88
CA GLN A 109 5.39 13.15 -21.84
C GLN A 109 5.77 14.47 -21.16
N PHE A 110 4.88 15.06 -20.36
CA PHE A 110 5.15 16.28 -19.61
C PHE A 110 6.35 16.11 -18.64
N LEU A 111 6.44 14.97 -17.95
CA LEU A 111 7.57 14.64 -17.09
C LEU A 111 8.87 14.52 -17.88
N LEU A 112 8.85 13.90 -19.07
CA LEU A 112 10.00 13.80 -19.97
C LEU A 112 10.43 15.16 -20.50
N ASP A 113 9.50 16.03 -20.88
CA ASP A 113 9.78 17.38 -21.35
C ASP A 113 10.47 18.22 -20.26
N ASN A 114 10.02 18.08 -19.02
CA ASN A 114 10.66 18.73 -17.88
C ASN A 114 12.07 18.17 -17.62
N LEU A 115 12.28 16.88 -17.67
CA LEU A 115 13.59 16.26 -17.51
C LEU A 115 14.52 16.62 -18.66
N SER A 116 14.01 16.75 -19.87
CA SER A 116 14.78 17.13 -21.07
C SER A 116 15.45 18.50 -20.95
N LYS A 117 14.92 19.41 -20.12
CA LYS A 117 15.54 20.71 -19.84
C LYS A 117 16.92 20.57 -19.17
N SER A 118 17.11 19.54 -18.37
CA SER A 118 18.36 19.29 -17.63
C SER A 118 19.18 18.11 -18.18
N SER A 119 18.54 17.13 -18.82
CA SER A 119 19.17 15.91 -19.30
C SER A 119 18.64 15.50 -20.69
N PRO A 120 18.79 16.36 -21.73
CA PRO A 120 18.18 16.11 -23.04
C PRO A 120 18.72 14.87 -23.73
N GLN A 121 20.02 14.60 -23.59
CA GLN A 121 20.65 13.44 -24.24
C GLN A 121 20.13 12.11 -23.64
N LEU A 122 19.94 12.03 -22.33
CA LEU A 122 19.38 10.84 -21.68
C LEU A 122 17.97 10.56 -22.18
N VAL A 123 17.11 11.59 -22.18
CA VAL A 123 15.73 11.44 -22.66
C VAL A 123 15.71 10.96 -24.12
N GLN A 124 16.45 11.61 -25.01
CA GLN A 124 16.50 11.26 -26.44
C GLN A 124 17.12 9.88 -26.71
N SER A 125 18.03 9.42 -25.86
CA SER A 125 18.64 8.10 -26.03
C SER A 125 17.72 6.96 -25.58
N VAL A 126 16.85 7.20 -24.60
CA VAL A 126 15.97 6.17 -24.02
C VAL A 126 14.59 6.19 -24.69
N VAL A 127 13.95 7.35 -24.80
CA VAL A 127 12.59 7.48 -25.34
C VAL A 127 12.60 8.26 -26.64
N PRO A 128 12.02 7.74 -27.74
CA PRO A 128 11.38 6.42 -27.89
C PRO A 128 12.31 5.28 -28.33
N LYS A 129 13.62 5.53 -28.42
CA LYS A 129 14.57 4.62 -29.11
C LYS A 129 14.69 3.24 -28.43
N LEU A 130 14.83 3.21 -27.13
CA LEU A 130 14.99 1.97 -26.36
C LEU A 130 13.66 1.52 -25.74
N VAL A 131 12.91 2.48 -25.21
CA VAL A 131 11.63 2.26 -24.56
C VAL A 131 10.58 3.17 -25.17
N PRO A 132 9.58 2.66 -25.90
CA PRO A 132 8.47 3.46 -26.39
C PRO A 132 7.71 4.14 -25.26
N LEU A 133 7.11 5.32 -25.52
CA LEU A 133 6.38 6.09 -24.50
C LEU A 133 5.29 5.29 -23.79
N HIS A 134 4.55 4.46 -24.50
CA HIS A 134 3.52 3.61 -23.91
C HIS A 134 4.10 2.53 -22.98
N HIS A 135 5.28 1.97 -23.28
CA HIS A 135 5.97 1.04 -22.39
C HIS A 135 6.46 1.76 -21.12
N LEU A 136 7.04 2.96 -21.27
CA LEU A 136 7.43 3.76 -20.10
C LEU A 136 6.22 4.09 -19.22
N THR A 137 5.07 4.40 -19.82
CA THR A 137 3.83 4.64 -19.07
C THR A 137 3.41 3.42 -18.27
N ILE A 138 3.49 2.22 -18.85
CA ILE A 138 3.19 0.96 -18.14
C ILE A 138 4.16 0.73 -17.00
N ILE A 139 5.47 0.95 -17.22
CA ILE A 139 6.49 0.81 -16.17
C ILE A 139 6.20 1.75 -15.00
N LEU A 140 5.93 3.03 -15.27
CA LEU A 140 5.63 4.00 -14.22
C LEU A 140 4.32 3.67 -13.48
N ARG A 141 3.30 3.18 -14.18
CA ARG A 141 2.06 2.68 -13.57
C ARG A 141 2.31 1.53 -12.62
N ASN A 142 3.08 0.53 -13.05
CA ASN A 142 3.42 -0.63 -12.22
C ASN A 142 4.16 -0.21 -10.94
N LEU A 143 5.10 0.73 -11.05
CA LEU A 143 5.81 1.29 -9.89
C LEU A 143 4.85 2.01 -8.94
N LEU A 144 3.96 2.86 -9.46
CA LEU A 144 2.99 3.61 -8.66
C LEU A 144 1.95 2.73 -7.98
N VAL A 145 1.50 1.66 -8.63
CA VAL A 145 0.59 0.66 -8.03
C VAL A 145 1.21 0.04 -6.78
N GLU A 146 2.53 -0.10 -6.75
CA GLU A 146 3.27 -0.58 -5.58
C GLU A 146 3.81 0.55 -4.69
N ARG A 147 3.30 1.77 -4.86
CA ARG A 147 3.69 2.97 -4.11
C ARG A 147 5.18 3.32 -4.20
N VAL A 148 5.88 2.78 -5.20
CA VAL A 148 7.27 3.13 -5.47
C VAL A 148 7.33 4.54 -6.05
N PRO A 149 8.09 5.47 -5.44
CA PRO A 149 8.17 6.84 -5.91
C PRO A 149 8.83 6.93 -7.30
N ILE A 150 8.20 7.68 -8.20
CA ILE A 150 8.73 7.96 -9.55
C ILE A 150 9.38 9.35 -9.68
N ASN A 151 9.59 10.03 -8.55
CA ASN A 151 10.12 11.40 -8.51
C ASN A 151 11.50 11.52 -9.17
N ASP A 152 12.32 10.48 -9.09
CA ASP A 152 13.63 10.45 -9.72
C ASP A 152 13.55 9.74 -11.09
N LEU A 153 12.80 10.38 -12.01
CA LEU A 153 12.65 9.88 -13.38
C LEU A 153 14.00 9.71 -14.08
N LYS A 154 15.00 10.55 -13.72
CA LYS A 154 16.35 10.43 -14.26
C LYS A 154 16.97 9.06 -13.96
N LYS A 155 16.94 8.62 -12.71
CA LYS A 155 17.44 7.28 -12.33
C LYS A 155 16.67 6.15 -13.00
N ILE A 156 15.36 6.32 -13.16
CA ILE A 156 14.53 5.34 -13.88
C ILE A 156 15.02 5.19 -15.33
N LEU A 157 15.24 6.32 -16.04
CA LEU A 157 15.72 6.30 -17.43
C LEU A 157 17.16 5.77 -17.53
N GLU A 158 18.05 6.11 -16.58
CA GLU A 158 19.41 5.56 -16.51
C GLU A 158 19.38 4.02 -16.33
N ALA A 159 18.52 3.53 -15.43
CA ALA A 159 18.35 2.09 -15.24
C ALA A 159 17.80 1.40 -16.49
N LEU A 160 16.79 1.99 -17.14
CA LEU A 160 16.24 1.48 -18.40
C LEU A 160 17.26 1.48 -19.53
N SER A 161 18.13 2.49 -19.61
CA SER A 161 19.22 2.54 -20.58
C SER A 161 20.18 1.34 -20.43
N ASN A 162 20.51 0.97 -19.21
CA ASN A 162 21.38 -0.17 -18.92
C ASN A 162 20.72 -1.53 -19.17
N LEU A 163 19.39 -1.57 -19.21
CA LEU A 163 18.60 -2.79 -19.44
C LEU A 163 18.21 -2.99 -20.91
N ALA A 164 18.46 -2.02 -21.77
CA ALA A 164 17.99 -1.97 -23.15
C ALA A 164 18.44 -3.15 -24.03
N GLU A 165 19.60 -3.72 -23.75
CA GLU A 165 20.12 -4.89 -24.48
C GLU A 165 19.34 -6.17 -24.16
N LYS A 166 18.65 -6.21 -23.04
CA LYS A 166 17.80 -7.32 -22.62
C LYS A 166 16.42 -7.13 -23.22
N LYS A 167 16.00 -7.99 -24.12
CA LYS A 167 14.65 -7.97 -24.71
C LYS A 167 13.57 -8.32 -23.66
N MET A 168 13.29 -7.40 -22.78
CA MET A 168 12.32 -7.53 -21.68
C MET A 168 11.01 -6.86 -22.04
N ASN A 169 9.89 -7.44 -21.60
CA ASN A 169 8.59 -6.79 -21.67
C ASN A 169 8.45 -5.68 -20.60
N PRO A 170 7.44 -4.80 -20.66
CA PRO A 170 7.27 -3.70 -19.70
C PRO A 170 7.15 -4.15 -18.24
N GLU A 171 6.55 -5.31 -17.99
CA GLU A 171 6.39 -5.90 -16.66
C GLU A 171 7.74 -6.33 -16.08
N GLU A 172 8.57 -7.00 -16.90
CA GLU A 172 9.92 -7.40 -16.51
C GLU A 172 10.83 -6.18 -16.32
N LEU A 173 10.70 -5.16 -17.16
CA LEU A 173 11.42 -3.89 -17.00
C LEU A 173 11.04 -3.18 -15.70
N SER A 174 9.75 -3.22 -15.33
CA SER A 174 9.27 -2.64 -14.06
C SER A 174 9.98 -3.29 -12.86
N GLU A 175 10.13 -4.61 -12.87
CA GLU A 175 10.86 -5.33 -11.82
C GLU A 175 12.37 -5.04 -11.84
N ALA A 176 12.96 -5.02 -13.04
CA ALA A 176 14.40 -4.84 -13.20
C ALA A 176 14.89 -3.41 -12.84
N VAL A 177 14.02 -2.41 -12.93
CA VAL A 177 14.33 -1.01 -12.55
C VAL A 177 14.28 -0.81 -11.04
N ARG A 178 13.48 -1.58 -10.30
CA ARG A 178 13.24 -1.40 -8.86
C ARG A 178 14.50 -1.26 -8.00
N PRO A 179 15.56 -2.09 -8.15
CA PRO A 179 16.78 -1.96 -7.34
C PRO A 179 17.42 -0.57 -7.41
N ALA A 180 17.28 0.14 -8.55
CA ALA A 180 17.85 1.46 -8.73
C ALA A 180 17.10 2.56 -7.96
N ILE A 181 15.80 2.36 -7.67
CA ILE A 181 14.91 3.40 -7.12
C ILE A 181 14.31 3.07 -5.75
N THR A 182 14.39 1.82 -5.31
CA THR A 182 13.76 1.37 -4.05
C THR A 182 14.32 2.09 -2.82
N SER A 183 15.54 2.64 -2.90
CA SER A 183 16.08 3.50 -1.83
C SER A 183 15.17 4.66 -1.46
N LEU A 184 14.44 5.23 -2.43
CA LEU A 184 13.47 6.30 -2.18
C LEU A 184 12.24 5.79 -1.40
N LEU A 185 11.77 4.59 -1.71
CA LEU A 185 10.70 3.94 -0.97
C LEU A 185 11.14 3.64 0.47
N ILE A 186 12.33 3.07 0.64
CA ILE A 186 12.88 2.75 1.97
C ILE A 186 13.03 3.99 2.84
N GLN A 187 13.44 5.13 2.28
CA GLN A 187 13.54 6.39 3.02
C GLN A 187 12.18 6.93 3.49
N ARG A 188 11.09 6.59 2.81
CA ARG A 188 9.73 6.96 3.24
C ARG A 188 9.23 6.13 4.43
N ILE A 189 9.64 4.86 4.51
CA ILE A 189 9.16 3.91 5.53
C ILE A 189 10.09 3.76 6.72
N SER A 190 11.35 4.17 6.61
CA SER A 190 12.33 4.08 7.70
C SER A 190 13.33 5.22 7.64
N LYS A 191 13.56 5.89 8.76
CA LYS A 191 14.55 6.98 8.86
C LYS A 191 15.97 6.46 8.55
N ILE A 192 16.84 7.35 8.08
CA ILE A 192 18.20 6.99 7.63
C ILE A 192 18.97 6.24 8.72
N ASN A 193 18.89 6.69 9.96
CA ASN A 193 19.66 6.15 11.10
C ASN A 193 18.96 4.98 11.81
N GLU A 194 17.74 4.62 11.42
CA GLU A 194 16.99 3.51 12.03
C GLU A 194 17.14 2.25 11.16
N PRO A 195 17.19 1.05 11.76
CA PRO A 195 17.18 -0.18 11.01
C PRO A 195 15.83 -0.35 10.30
N LEU A 196 15.86 -0.91 9.10
CA LEU A 196 14.64 -1.34 8.41
C LEU A 196 14.17 -2.65 9.05
N ASN A 197 13.00 -2.63 9.68
CA ASN A 197 12.37 -3.83 10.20
C ASN A 197 11.74 -4.61 9.05
N VAL A 198 12.15 -5.87 8.89
CA VAL A 198 11.66 -6.72 7.80
C VAL A 198 11.19 -8.06 8.34
N SER A 199 10.24 -8.64 7.66
CA SER A 199 9.85 -10.03 7.81
C SER A 199 10.36 -10.82 6.62
N THR A 200 10.85 -12.02 6.86
CA THR A 200 11.39 -12.92 5.82
C THR A 200 10.64 -14.24 5.83
N PHE A 201 10.80 -15.03 4.80
CA PHE A 201 10.31 -16.41 4.80
C PHE A 201 11.36 -17.36 5.37
N ASN A 202 10.88 -18.46 5.96
CA ASN A 202 11.74 -19.62 6.24
C ASN A 202 12.32 -20.14 4.94
N ALA A 203 13.59 -20.53 4.92
CA ALA A 203 14.32 -20.90 3.70
C ALA A 203 13.64 -22.06 2.94
N ASP A 204 13.24 -23.12 3.64
CA ASP A 204 12.57 -24.28 3.02
C ASP A 204 11.19 -23.88 2.46
N PHE A 205 10.48 -23.01 3.18
CA PHE A 205 9.19 -22.52 2.76
C PHE A 205 9.30 -21.61 1.54
N GLU A 206 10.27 -20.71 1.51
CA GLU A 206 10.53 -19.85 0.35
C GLU A 206 10.94 -20.67 -0.87
N GLN A 207 11.81 -21.68 -0.70
CA GLN A 207 12.21 -22.58 -1.78
C GLN A 207 11.03 -23.37 -2.35
N MET A 208 10.08 -23.76 -1.50
CA MET A 208 8.83 -24.38 -1.94
C MET A 208 8.01 -23.42 -2.83
N LEU A 209 7.84 -22.16 -2.41
CA LEU A 209 7.13 -21.15 -3.20
C LEU A 209 7.82 -20.84 -4.53
N ILE A 210 9.17 -20.75 -4.55
CA ILE A 210 9.95 -20.58 -5.76
C ILE A 210 9.72 -21.75 -6.72
N SER A 211 9.74 -22.98 -6.21
CA SER A 211 9.51 -24.19 -7.02
C SER A 211 8.09 -24.22 -7.61
N MET A 212 7.09 -23.73 -6.88
CA MET A 212 5.73 -23.57 -7.38
C MET A 212 5.66 -22.54 -8.52
N ALA A 213 6.27 -21.38 -8.34
CA ALA A 213 6.31 -20.33 -9.37
C ALA A 213 6.99 -20.81 -10.67
N GLN A 214 8.10 -21.53 -10.55
CA GLN A 214 8.83 -22.08 -11.70
C GLN A 214 8.04 -23.14 -12.47
N LYS A 215 7.20 -23.92 -11.80
CA LYS A 215 6.35 -24.94 -12.45
C LYS A 215 5.17 -24.32 -13.19
N SER A 216 4.73 -23.16 -12.79
CA SER A 216 3.56 -22.43 -13.35
C SER A 216 3.94 -21.44 -14.45
N SER A 217 4.98 -21.67 -15.20
CA SER A 217 5.75 -20.80 -16.10
C SER A 217 4.99 -19.74 -16.95
N SER A 218 3.68 -19.72 -17.00
CA SER A 218 2.87 -18.72 -17.74
C SER A 218 1.81 -18.00 -16.90
N GLU A 219 1.48 -18.48 -15.72
CA GLU A 219 0.33 -17.99 -14.91
C GLU A 219 0.74 -17.35 -13.59
N GLY A 220 2.05 -17.19 -13.32
CA GLY A 220 2.58 -16.68 -12.07
C GLY A 220 2.54 -17.71 -10.92
N LEU A 221 2.63 -17.26 -9.69
CA LEU A 221 2.66 -18.10 -8.50
C LEU A 221 1.27 -18.67 -8.18
N LEU A 222 0.99 -19.89 -8.61
CA LEU A 222 -0.23 -20.60 -8.23
C LEU A 222 -0.09 -21.20 -6.83
N ILE A 223 -0.76 -20.60 -5.87
CA ILE A 223 -0.78 -21.04 -4.47
C ILE A 223 -2.16 -21.67 -4.17
N ASP A 224 -2.13 -22.80 -3.49
CA ASP A 224 -3.36 -23.39 -2.93
C ASP A 224 -4.07 -22.37 -2.02
N PRO A 225 -5.42 -22.25 -2.10
CA PRO A 225 -6.17 -21.27 -1.30
C PRO A 225 -5.94 -21.36 0.22
N SER A 226 -5.73 -22.57 0.75
CA SER A 226 -5.44 -22.79 2.16
C SER A 226 -4.06 -22.22 2.53
N LEU A 227 -3.05 -22.46 1.70
CA LEU A 227 -1.71 -21.94 1.88
C LEU A 227 -1.66 -20.41 1.72
N ALA A 228 -2.36 -19.87 0.72
CA ALA A 228 -2.50 -18.44 0.53
C ALA A 228 -3.10 -17.77 1.77
N LYS A 229 -4.18 -18.34 2.33
CA LYS A 229 -4.81 -17.83 3.55
C LYS A 229 -3.86 -17.83 4.75
N GLN A 230 -3.04 -18.87 4.92
CA GLN A 230 -2.06 -18.94 6.01
C GLN A 230 -0.95 -17.89 5.87
N ILE A 231 -0.46 -17.65 4.63
CA ILE A 231 0.51 -16.59 4.34
C ILE A 231 -0.09 -15.22 4.66
N ILE A 232 -1.29 -14.94 4.13
CA ILE A 232 -1.99 -13.67 4.31
C ILE A 232 -2.21 -13.42 5.80
N GLN A 233 -2.72 -14.40 6.56
CA GLN A 233 -2.97 -14.25 7.99
C GLN A 233 -1.68 -13.95 8.77
N SER A 234 -0.61 -14.66 8.48
CA SER A 234 0.69 -14.42 9.14
C SER A 234 1.19 -12.99 8.91
N ILE A 235 0.94 -12.43 7.73
CA ILE A 235 1.37 -11.08 7.39
C ILE A 235 0.41 -10.02 7.95
N ILE A 236 -0.89 -10.32 8.04
CA ILE A 236 -1.86 -9.47 8.76
C ILE A 236 -1.43 -9.30 10.22
N ASP A 237 -1.12 -10.40 10.91
CA ASP A 237 -0.68 -10.37 12.31
C ASP A 237 0.60 -9.54 12.51
N ILE A 238 1.52 -9.59 11.53
CA ILE A 238 2.73 -8.77 11.53
C ILE A 238 2.38 -7.30 11.27
N ASN A 239 1.49 -7.04 10.29
CA ASN A 239 1.08 -5.69 9.92
C ASN A 239 0.37 -4.98 11.09
N GLU A 240 -0.50 -5.68 11.82
CA GLU A 240 -1.16 -5.14 13.02
C GLU A 240 -0.15 -4.73 14.09
N LYS A 241 0.86 -5.57 14.36
CA LYS A 241 1.93 -5.26 15.31
C LYS A 241 2.76 -4.05 14.88
N MET A 242 3.09 -3.98 13.58
CA MET A 242 3.87 -2.87 13.03
C MET A 242 3.06 -1.57 13.03
N SER A 243 1.78 -1.63 12.69
CA SER A 243 0.87 -0.48 12.71
C SER A 243 0.70 0.09 14.12
N ALA A 244 0.63 -0.75 15.15
CA ALA A 244 0.60 -0.31 16.55
C ALA A 244 1.85 0.49 16.95
N GLU A 245 3.00 0.24 16.29
CA GLU A 245 4.23 1.01 16.45
C GLU A 245 4.37 2.18 15.45
N ASN A 246 3.33 2.50 14.68
CA ASN A 246 3.36 3.46 13.56
C ASN A 246 4.45 3.16 12.52
N LYS A 247 4.66 1.88 12.23
CA LYS A 247 5.63 1.39 11.25
C LYS A 247 4.93 0.60 10.14
N THR A 248 5.52 0.62 8.96
CA THR A 248 5.03 -0.16 7.82
C THR A 248 5.55 -1.59 7.87
N ALA A 249 4.70 -2.56 7.59
CA ALA A 249 5.11 -3.95 7.43
C ALA A 249 5.88 -4.12 6.12
N VAL A 250 7.12 -4.61 6.22
CA VAL A 250 7.99 -4.88 5.07
C VAL A 250 8.28 -6.37 5.01
N VAL A 251 7.96 -6.98 3.89
CA VAL A 251 8.25 -8.40 3.61
C VAL A 251 9.38 -8.47 2.59
N VAL A 252 10.42 -9.22 2.89
CA VAL A 252 11.57 -9.43 1.99
C VAL A 252 11.59 -10.87 1.50
N THR A 253 11.73 -11.03 0.20
CA THR A 253 11.69 -12.34 -0.46
C THR A 253 12.59 -12.41 -1.70
N SER A 254 12.65 -13.59 -2.33
CA SER A 254 13.33 -13.79 -3.59
C SER A 254 12.71 -12.95 -4.73
N PRO A 255 13.52 -12.37 -5.64
CA PRO A 255 13.02 -11.68 -6.83
C PRO A 255 12.05 -12.52 -7.66
N VAL A 256 12.20 -13.84 -7.66
CA VAL A 256 11.38 -14.78 -8.46
C VAL A 256 9.91 -14.73 -8.08
N ILE A 257 9.60 -14.58 -6.79
CA ILE A 257 8.22 -14.63 -6.27
C ILE A 257 7.72 -13.28 -5.73
N ARG A 258 8.58 -12.25 -5.73
CA ARG A 258 8.27 -10.93 -5.15
C ARG A 258 7.00 -10.31 -5.74
N LYS A 259 6.90 -10.26 -7.07
CA LYS A 259 5.78 -9.64 -7.78
C LYS A 259 4.45 -10.31 -7.43
N ASP A 260 4.43 -11.63 -7.53
CA ASP A 260 3.21 -12.41 -7.29
C ASP A 260 2.76 -12.32 -5.83
N LEU A 261 3.71 -12.36 -4.89
CA LEU A 261 3.43 -12.12 -3.47
C LEU A 261 2.91 -10.71 -3.23
N SER A 262 3.49 -9.70 -3.88
CA SER A 262 3.01 -8.33 -3.79
C SER A 262 1.57 -8.19 -4.29
N ILE A 263 1.22 -8.82 -5.40
CA ILE A 263 -0.15 -8.83 -5.94
C ILE A 263 -1.11 -9.49 -4.95
N LEU A 264 -0.75 -10.67 -4.43
CA LEU A 264 -1.57 -11.41 -3.47
C LEU A 264 -1.81 -10.60 -2.19
N LEU A 265 -0.76 -10.04 -1.61
CA LEU A 265 -0.83 -9.38 -0.32
C LEU A 265 -1.56 -8.04 -0.37
N ARG A 266 -1.38 -7.24 -1.42
CA ARG A 266 -2.04 -5.95 -1.58
C ARG A 266 -3.57 -6.05 -1.76
N GLN A 267 -4.09 -7.21 -2.12
CA GLN A 267 -5.53 -7.44 -2.15
C GLN A 267 -6.14 -7.51 -0.75
N HIS A 268 -5.34 -7.77 0.28
CA HIS A 268 -5.79 -8.01 1.66
C HIS A 268 -5.20 -7.04 2.67
N ILE A 269 -4.03 -6.45 2.37
CA ILE A 269 -3.28 -5.58 3.26
C ILE A 269 -2.87 -4.33 2.48
N GLU A 270 -3.48 -3.20 2.81
CA GLU A 270 -3.36 -1.97 2.01
C GLU A 270 -1.93 -1.37 2.04
N ASP A 271 -1.24 -1.44 3.17
CA ASP A 271 0.04 -0.76 3.40
C ASP A 271 1.26 -1.69 3.44
N VAL A 272 1.11 -2.95 3.00
CA VAL A 272 2.23 -3.88 2.95
C VAL A 272 3.21 -3.53 1.84
N VAL A 273 4.50 -3.56 2.17
CA VAL A 273 5.59 -3.37 1.20
C VAL A 273 6.32 -4.70 1.00
N VAL A 274 6.40 -5.16 -0.23
CA VAL A 274 7.13 -6.39 -0.61
C VAL A 274 8.36 -6.04 -1.42
N LEU A 275 9.54 -6.36 -0.88
CA LEU A 275 10.83 -6.09 -1.50
C LEU A 275 11.52 -7.40 -1.87
N ALA A 276 12.27 -7.38 -2.96
CA ALA A 276 13.27 -8.42 -3.22
C ALA A 276 14.54 -8.13 -2.38
N PHE A 277 15.27 -9.17 -1.98
CA PHE A 277 16.54 -8.96 -1.28
C PHE A 277 17.56 -8.15 -2.11
N THR A 278 17.46 -8.20 -3.45
CA THR A 278 18.27 -7.40 -4.38
C THR A 278 17.94 -5.90 -4.37
N GLU A 279 16.80 -5.51 -3.78
CA GLU A 279 16.38 -4.12 -3.67
C GLU A 279 16.88 -3.45 -2.38
N LEU A 280 17.44 -4.22 -1.45
CA LEU A 280 17.93 -3.70 -0.18
C LEU A 280 19.26 -2.98 -0.37
N PRO A 281 19.39 -1.69 0.02
CA PRO A 281 20.66 -0.99 -0.05
C PRO A 281 21.69 -1.58 0.91
N GLU A 282 22.93 -1.78 0.47
CA GLU A 282 24.04 -2.30 1.30
C GLU A 282 24.29 -1.44 2.55
N THR A 283 24.01 -0.14 2.47
CA THR A 283 24.24 0.82 3.55
C THR A 283 23.14 0.81 4.62
N LYS A 284 21.99 0.16 4.35
CA LYS A 284 20.84 0.15 5.27
C LYS A 284 20.94 -1.02 6.24
N LYS A 285 20.95 -0.74 7.54
CA LYS A 285 20.84 -1.80 8.55
C LYS A 285 19.48 -2.48 8.47
N ILE A 286 19.47 -3.80 8.44
CA ILE A 286 18.27 -4.63 8.37
C ILE A 286 18.08 -5.32 9.72
N LYS A 287 16.84 -5.33 10.23
CA LYS A 287 16.44 -6.07 11.42
C LYS A 287 15.30 -7.02 11.07
N VAL A 288 15.57 -8.31 11.07
CA VAL A 288 14.51 -9.33 10.89
C VAL A 288 13.68 -9.39 12.17
N ILE A 289 12.38 -9.15 12.07
CA ILE A 289 11.43 -9.13 13.19
C ILE A 289 10.53 -10.34 13.23
N ALA A 290 10.35 -11.01 12.10
CA ALA A 290 9.55 -12.23 11.99
C ALA A 290 10.02 -13.12 10.83
N THR A 291 9.83 -14.42 10.98
CA THR A 291 10.06 -15.43 9.94
C THR A 291 8.74 -16.14 9.67
N ILE A 292 8.30 -16.10 8.41
CA ILE A 292 7.02 -16.63 7.95
C ILE A 292 7.25 -18.06 7.45
N GLY A 293 6.34 -18.97 7.76
CA GLY A 293 6.33 -20.33 7.19
C GLY A 293 6.83 -21.45 8.10
N GLU A 294 7.46 -21.16 9.24
CA GLU A 294 7.90 -22.22 10.18
C GLU A 294 6.74 -23.07 10.67
N LYS A 295 5.67 -22.44 11.17
CA LYS A 295 4.47 -23.12 11.64
C LYS A 295 3.75 -23.88 10.53
N ILE A 296 3.71 -23.28 9.34
CA ILE A 296 3.05 -23.86 8.15
C ILE A 296 3.72 -25.17 7.72
N LEU A 297 5.06 -25.20 7.76
CA LEU A 297 5.83 -26.40 7.44
C LEU A 297 5.64 -27.52 8.49
N THR A 298 5.56 -27.15 9.76
CA THR A 298 5.36 -28.11 10.86
C THR A 298 4.00 -28.79 10.74
N GLU A 299 2.92 -28.02 10.58
CA GLU A 299 1.57 -28.54 10.37
C GLU A 299 1.45 -29.43 9.13
N LYS A 300 2.17 -29.10 8.05
CA LYS A 300 2.17 -29.88 6.82
C LYS A 300 2.89 -31.23 6.99
N LYS A 301 3.98 -31.26 7.74
CA LYS A 301 4.70 -32.49 8.08
C LYS A 301 3.90 -33.41 8.97
N GLU A 302 3.20 -32.87 9.96
CA GLU A 302 2.31 -33.63 10.86
C GLU A 302 1.17 -34.28 10.07
N ARG A 303 0.47 -33.56 9.20
CA ARG A 303 -0.60 -34.09 8.34
C ARG A 303 -0.11 -35.16 7.36
N GLN A 304 1.13 -35.09 6.87
CA GLN A 304 1.71 -36.12 6.01
C GLN A 304 2.05 -37.39 6.79
N ASN A 305 2.53 -37.26 8.03
CA ASN A 305 2.81 -38.41 8.89
C ASN A 305 1.53 -39.13 9.33
N ASP A 306 0.48 -38.39 9.63
CA ASP A 306 -0.84 -39.00 10.01
C ASP A 306 -1.45 -39.75 8.83
N ASN A 307 -1.30 -39.27 7.60
CA ASN A 307 -1.78 -39.97 6.39
C ASN A 307 -0.90 -41.15 5.96
N ALA A 308 0.34 -41.23 6.44
CA ALA A 308 1.22 -42.36 6.16
C ALA A 308 1.08 -43.52 7.19
N THR A 309 0.32 -43.28 8.25
CA THR A 309 0.12 -44.26 9.36
C THR A 309 -1.24 -44.96 9.30
N VAL A 310 -2.04 -44.69 8.26
CA VAL A 310 -3.30 -45.36 7.93
C VAL A 310 -3.09 -46.22 6.67
#